data_a2cdbb7dc72f6833bc7518bc62f1459c
#
_entry.id   a2cdbb7dc72f6833bc7518bc62f1459c
#
_cell.length_a   1.000
_cell.length_b   1.000
_cell.length_c   1.000
_cell.angle_alpha   90.00
_cell.angle_beta   90.00
_cell.angle_gamma   90.00
#
_symmetry.space_group_name_H-M   'P 1'
#
loop_
_entity.id
_entity.type
_entity.pdbx_description
1 polymer ?
#
loop_
_entity_poly.entity_id
_entity_poly.type
_entity_poly.pdbx_seq_one_letter_code
_entity_poly.pdbx_strand_id
1 'polypeptide(L)'
;MANFYTDTPQFRHYLQHPLMKRIVELKEKNYTESETYDHAPIDFEDAMDSYDKVLEVVGEICGEVIDPNAEEVDHSGPTVSNGRVTYAPNTQENLDVLNKAELMGMRFGRKYGGLNFPMVPYMMSADIVSRADASFQNIWMLQDCGETIYEFGDEAQKDKYITRVVKGETMSMDLTEPDAGSDLQAVMLKATYNEKENQWYLNGVKRFITNGDADIHLVLARSEEGTKDARGLSMFVYDKNSGGVNVRRIENKMGIKGAPTCELVFKNAKAELVGSRRLGLIRYVMSLMNGARLGIMAQSVGISEAATREAYNYALERRQFGKAIINFPAVYEMLANMRAKTDASRTLLYETSRFVDMYKTLEDISKERKLTPEERTELKYYSRLADAFTPLGKGMSSEYANQNAYDAIQIHGGSGYMKDYKCERLYRDARITNIYEGTTQLQVIAAIRHVTTGTYLQRIKEYEALHVVPELEPLKRTLSEMTQMYEQLVAIVTSPKDEEYLDFHARRLVDSAAHIVSGHLLLQDVNKNQELFRRSAEVYIHYGQIEIIKNYNFVTESRIEDMAYYKPADIAEVK
;
A
#
# COMPACT_ATOMS: atom_id res chain seq x y z
N MET A 1 18.25 -11.39 -20.06
CA MET A 1 16.97 -10.65 -19.96
C MET A 1 16.77 -10.28 -18.51
N ALA A 2 16.44 -9.01 -18.23
CA ALA A 2 16.21 -8.55 -16.87
C ALA A 2 14.85 -9.09 -16.37
N ASN A 3 14.83 -9.72 -15.21
CA ASN A 3 13.59 -10.22 -14.63
C ASN A 3 13.55 -9.85 -13.15
N PHE A 4 12.65 -8.93 -12.79
CA PHE A 4 12.57 -8.33 -11.46
C PHE A 4 12.03 -9.27 -10.38
N TYR A 5 11.43 -10.38 -10.76
CA TYR A 5 11.06 -11.44 -9.85
C TYR A 5 12.23 -12.37 -9.54
N THR A 6 12.89 -12.91 -10.57
CA THR A 6 13.93 -13.92 -10.39
C THR A 6 15.22 -13.35 -9.81
N ASP A 7 15.49 -12.05 -9.98
CA ASP A 7 16.63 -11.35 -9.39
C ASP A 7 16.41 -10.94 -7.92
N THR A 8 15.24 -11.26 -7.35
CA THR A 8 14.85 -10.95 -5.97
C THR A 8 14.40 -12.24 -5.26
N PRO A 9 15.34 -13.08 -4.80
CA PRO A 9 15.04 -14.40 -4.24
C PRO A 9 14.18 -14.38 -2.98
N GLN A 10 14.02 -13.21 -2.34
CA GLN A 10 13.13 -12.99 -1.21
C GLN A 10 11.67 -13.31 -1.54
N PHE A 11 11.21 -13.09 -2.78
CA PHE A 11 9.83 -13.38 -3.16
C PHE A 11 9.44 -14.85 -2.94
N ARG A 12 10.29 -15.78 -3.41
CA ARG A 12 10.07 -17.22 -3.21
C ARG A 12 10.06 -17.63 -1.74
N HIS A 13 10.89 -16.99 -0.91
CA HIS A 13 10.87 -17.21 0.54
C HIS A 13 9.50 -16.85 1.14
N TYR A 14 8.91 -15.72 0.76
CA TYR A 14 7.61 -15.28 1.29
C TYR A 14 6.44 -16.12 0.78
N LEU A 15 6.50 -16.62 -0.46
CA LEU A 15 5.51 -17.57 -0.98
C LEU A 15 5.50 -18.89 -0.20
N GLN A 16 6.65 -19.34 0.31
CA GLN A 16 6.78 -20.57 1.09
C GLN A 16 6.37 -20.44 2.56
N HIS A 17 5.76 -19.32 2.95
CA HIS A 17 5.31 -19.13 4.34
C HIS A 17 4.22 -20.16 4.71
N PRO A 18 4.26 -20.80 5.91
CA PRO A 18 3.33 -21.87 6.29
C PRO A 18 1.85 -21.48 6.20
N LEU A 19 1.50 -20.21 6.44
CA LEU A 19 0.12 -19.73 6.35
C LEU A 19 -0.41 -19.73 4.90
N MET A 20 0.47 -19.74 3.88
CA MET A 20 0.04 -19.76 2.48
C MET A 20 -0.79 -20.99 2.14
N LYS A 21 -0.49 -22.16 2.74
CA LYS A 21 -1.30 -23.35 2.52
C LYS A 21 -2.76 -23.11 2.92
N ARG A 22 -3.00 -22.57 4.11
CA ARG A 22 -4.35 -22.26 4.59
C ARG A 22 -5.04 -21.20 3.72
N ILE A 23 -4.31 -20.15 3.33
CA ILE A 23 -4.82 -19.09 2.45
C ILE A 23 -5.29 -19.68 1.12
N VAL A 24 -4.44 -20.49 0.48
CA VAL A 24 -4.73 -21.09 -0.83
C VAL A 24 -5.90 -22.07 -0.76
N GLU A 25 -5.92 -22.98 0.24
CA GLU A 25 -7.03 -23.91 0.45
C GLU A 25 -8.38 -23.18 0.61
N LEU A 26 -8.41 -22.07 1.35
CA LEU A 26 -9.62 -21.26 1.51
C LEU A 26 -9.98 -20.54 0.21
N LYS A 27 -9.02 -19.88 -0.43
CA LYS A 27 -9.22 -19.08 -1.64
C LYS A 27 -9.68 -19.95 -2.82
N GLU A 28 -9.09 -21.12 -2.97
CA GLU A 28 -9.41 -22.10 -4.02
C GLU A 28 -10.56 -23.05 -3.62
N LYS A 29 -11.26 -22.78 -2.51
CA LYS A 29 -12.40 -23.59 -2.03
C LYS A 29 -12.08 -25.09 -2.01
N ASN A 30 -10.90 -25.43 -1.48
CA ASN A 30 -10.33 -26.77 -1.55
C ASN A 30 -10.27 -27.33 -2.97
N TYR A 31 -9.91 -26.49 -3.94
CA TYR A 31 -9.66 -26.82 -5.37
C TYR A 31 -10.89 -27.31 -6.15
N THR A 32 -12.09 -27.05 -5.66
CA THR A 32 -13.34 -27.48 -6.33
C THR A 32 -13.59 -26.77 -7.65
N GLU A 33 -12.99 -25.59 -7.88
CA GLU A 33 -13.14 -24.86 -9.15
C GLU A 33 -12.40 -25.52 -10.33
N SER A 34 -11.46 -26.45 -10.09
CA SER A 34 -10.77 -27.23 -11.13
C SER A 34 -11.71 -28.10 -11.96
N GLU A 35 -12.88 -28.45 -11.43
CA GLU A 35 -13.92 -29.15 -12.17
C GLU A 35 -14.63 -28.26 -13.21
N THR A 36 -14.51 -26.95 -13.10
CA THR A 36 -15.24 -25.97 -13.93
C THR A 36 -14.32 -25.15 -14.84
N TYR A 37 -13.10 -24.86 -14.38
CA TYR A 37 -12.14 -24.01 -15.09
C TYR A 37 -10.81 -24.74 -15.29
N ASP A 38 -10.41 -24.95 -16.53
CA ASP A 38 -9.19 -25.69 -16.90
C ASP A 38 -7.89 -25.10 -16.32
N HIS A 39 -7.90 -23.80 -16.01
CA HIS A 39 -6.75 -23.09 -15.44
C HIS A 39 -6.82 -22.94 -13.90
N ALA A 40 -7.84 -23.52 -13.25
CA ALA A 40 -7.91 -23.54 -11.80
C ALA A 40 -7.00 -24.63 -11.23
N PRO A 41 -6.25 -24.36 -10.14
CA PRO A 41 -5.32 -25.33 -9.59
C PRO A 41 -6.05 -26.56 -9.02
N ILE A 42 -5.41 -27.71 -9.14
CA ILE A 42 -5.94 -29.00 -8.66
C ILE A 42 -5.51 -29.30 -7.22
N ASP A 43 -4.43 -28.68 -6.75
CA ASP A 43 -3.89 -28.82 -5.41
C ASP A 43 -3.01 -27.60 -5.02
N PHE A 44 -2.37 -27.68 -3.85
CA PHE A 44 -1.54 -26.59 -3.33
C PHE A 44 -0.26 -26.38 -4.17
N GLU A 45 0.39 -27.44 -4.58
CA GLU A 45 1.62 -27.40 -5.35
C GLU A 45 1.37 -26.75 -6.72
N ASP A 46 0.28 -27.11 -7.38
CA ASP A 46 -0.14 -26.54 -8.67
C ASP A 46 -0.50 -25.04 -8.54
N ALA A 47 -1.18 -24.66 -7.46
CA ALA A 47 -1.44 -23.24 -7.16
C ALA A 47 -0.14 -22.44 -6.99
N MET A 48 0.82 -22.98 -6.22
CA MET A 48 2.10 -22.32 -5.96
C MET A 48 2.96 -22.20 -7.22
N ASP A 49 2.96 -23.23 -8.08
CA ASP A 49 3.63 -23.22 -9.38
C ASP A 49 2.99 -22.17 -10.33
N SER A 50 1.67 -22.06 -10.32
CA SER A 50 0.95 -21.02 -11.06
C SER A 50 1.33 -19.61 -10.61
N TYR A 51 1.42 -19.36 -9.29
CA TYR A 51 1.83 -18.06 -8.77
C TYR A 51 3.28 -17.74 -9.14
N ASP A 52 4.21 -18.69 -9.01
CA ASP A 52 5.63 -18.50 -9.38
C ASP A 52 5.76 -18.14 -10.86
N LYS A 53 5.06 -18.87 -11.76
CA LYS A 53 5.08 -18.59 -13.21
C LYS A 53 4.50 -17.24 -13.59
N VAL A 54 3.37 -16.86 -13.01
CA VAL A 54 2.76 -15.54 -13.29
C VAL A 54 3.67 -14.41 -12.79
N LEU A 55 4.26 -14.55 -11.61
CA LEU A 55 5.21 -13.57 -11.07
C LEU A 55 6.48 -13.47 -11.92
N GLU A 56 6.93 -14.57 -12.51
CA GLU A 56 8.06 -14.58 -13.45
C GLU A 56 7.73 -13.77 -14.71
N VAL A 57 6.51 -13.91 -15.26
CA VAL A 57 6.02 -13.10 -16.38
C VAL A 57 5.93 -11.61 -16.01
N VAL A 58 5.37 -11.28 -14.82
CA VAL A 58 5.34 -9.90 -14.31
C VAL A 58 6.75 -9.34 -14.21
N GLY A 59 7.69 -10.13 -13.65
CA GLY A 59 9.09 -9.75 -13.50
C GLY A 59 9.78 -9.45 -14.82
N GLU A 60 9.52 -10.26 -15.85
CA GLU A 60 10.06 -10.08 -17.20
C GLU A 60 9.50 -8.82 -17.86
N ILE A 61 8.18 -8.63 -17.85
CA ILE A 61 7.54 -7.42 -18.40
C ILE A 61 8.08 -6.16 -17.71
N CYS A 62 8.22 -6.19 -16.40
CA CYS A 62 8.73 -5.05 -15.64
C CYS A 62 10.19 -4.74 -15.97
N GLY A 63 11.05 -5.76 -16.10
CA GLY A 63 12.46 -5.58 -16.39
C GLY A 63 12.77 -5.19 -17.85
N GLU A 64 12.00 -5.72 -18.80
CA GLU A 64 12.26 -5.55 -20.23
C GLU A 64 11.45 -4.43 -20.89
N VAL A 65 10.30 -4.03 -20.33
CA VAL A 65 9.41 -3.04 -20.92
C VAL A 65 9.16 -1.85 -19.99
N ILE A 66 8.64 -2.08 -18.78
CA ILE A 66 8.15 -0.97 -17.93
C ILE A 66 9.31 -0.13 -17.38
N ASP A 67 10.38 -0.74 -16.87
CA ASP A 67 11.54 -0.01 -16.35
C ASP A 67 12.29 0.80 -17.42
N PRO A 68 12.56 0.28 -18.64
CA PRO A 68 13.09 1.07 -19.72
C PRO A 68 12.19 2.25 -20.16
N ASN A 69 10.88 2.11 -20.08
CA ASN A 69 9.92 3.15 -20.47
C ASN A 69 9.78 4.27 -19.43
N ALA A 70 10.13 4.02 -18.18
CA ALA A 70 9.78 4.89 -17.05
C ALA A 70 10.38 6.30 -17.12
N GLU A 71 11.57 6.48 -17.71
CA GLU A 71 12.21 7.78 -17.82
C GLU A 71 11.50 8.66 -18.85
N GLU A 72 11.18 8.11 -20.03
CA GLU A 72 10.43 8.82 -21.06
C GLU A 72 9.01 9.16 -20.58
N VAL A 73 8.37 8.26 -19.83
CA VAL A 73 7.06 8.50 -19.21
C VAL A 73 7.11 9.67 -18.22
N ASP A 74 8.16 9.76 -17.38
CA ASP A 74 8.34 10.91 -16.46
C ASP A 74 8.63 12.22 -17.21
N HIS A 75 9.33 12.14 -18.34
CA HIS A 75 9.69 13.30 -19.14
C HIS A 75 8.48 13.86 -19.90
N SER A 76 7.79 13.01 -20.65
CA SER A 76 6.70 13.41 -21.55
C SER A 76 5.38 13.60 -20.78
N GLY A 77 5.05 12.67 -19.90
CA GLY A 77 3.80 12.66 -19.14
C GLY A 77 2.53 12.60 -19.99
N PRO A 78 1.37 12.50 -19.35
CA PRO A 78 0.07 12.57 -20.02
C PRO A 78 -0.30 14.00 -20.40
N THR A 79 -1.11 14.14 -21.44
CA THR A 79 -1.65 15.42 -21.90
C THR A 79 -3.17 15.45 -21.81
N VAL A 80 -3.77 16.65 -21.80
CA VAL A 80 -5.22 16.84 -21.82
C VAL A 80 -5.63 17.74 -22.99
N SER A 81 -6.61 17.28 -23.76
CA SER A 81 -7.22 18.04 -24.86
C SER A 81 -8.72 17.75 -24.93
N ASN A 82 -9.52 18.79 -25.15
CA ASN A 82 -10.99 18.65 -25.24
C ASN A 82 -11.63 17.91 -24.05
N GLY A 83 -11.08 18.07 -22.84
CA GLY A 83 -11.60 17.44 -21.63
C GLY A 83 -11.31 15.94 -21.52
N ARG A 84 -10.34 15.41 -22.31
CA ARG A 84 -9.90 14.03 -22.33
C ARG A 84 -8.39 13.93 -22.16
N VAL A 85 -7.95 12.87 -21.50
CA VAL A 85 -6.53 12.54 -21.28
C VAL A 85 -6.01 11.65 -22.41
N THR A 86 -4.79 11.95 -22.84
CA THR A 86 -3.99 11.04 -23.66
C THR A 86 -2.75 10.66 -22.85
N TYR A 87 -2.54 9.38 -22.63
CA TYR A 87 -1.32 8.88 -21.97
C TYR A 87 -0.08 9.18 -22.82
N ALA A 88 1.09 9.22 -22.18
CA ALA A 88 2.34 9.10 -22.91
C ALA A 88 2.37 7.76 -23.68
N PRO A 89 2.97 7.70 -24.89
CA PRO A 89 2.97 6.47 -25.70
C PRO A 89 3.48 5.24 -24.93
N ASN A 90 4.54 5.40 -24.17
CA ASN A 90 5.14 4.34 -23.38
C ASN A 90 4.26 3.89 -22.19
N THR A 91 3.41 4.76 -21.65
CA THR A 91 2.39 4.38 -20.66
C THR A 91 1.33 3.47 -21.28
N GLN A 92 0.89 3.79 -22.50
CA GLN A 92 -0.07 2.96 -23.24
C GLN A 92 0.54 1.59 -23.58
N GLU A 93 1.81 1.55 -24.03
CA GLU A 93 2.54 0.30 -24.26
C GLU A 93 2.60 -0.58 -23.00
N ASN A 94 2.91 0.00 -21.84
CA ASN A 94 2.93 -0.71 -20.57
C ASN A 94 1.57 -1.36 -20.25
N LEU A 95 0.45 -0.63 -20.47
CA LEU A 95 -0.90 -1.16 -20.29
C LEU A 95 -1.20 -2.28 -21.28
N ASP A 96 -0.85 -2.09 -22.55
CA ASP A 96 -1.14 -3.05 -23.63
C ASP A 96 -0.41 -4.39 -23.39
N VAL A 97 0.84 -4.35 -22.93
CA VAL A 97 1.62 -5.57 -22.62
C VAL A 97 1.02 -6.33 -21.46
N LEU A 98 0.62 -5.64 -20.36
CA LEU A 98 -0.02 -6.29 -19.22
C LEU A 98 -1.40 -6.83 -19.56
N ASN A 99 -2.18 -6.11 -20.37
CA ASN A 99 -3.47 -6.61 -20.89
C ASN A 99 -3.32 -7.85 -21.76
N LYS A 100 -2.34 -7.85 -22.65
CA LYS A 100 -2.03 -9.01 -23.50
C LYS A 100 -1.58 -10.22 -22.70
N ALA A 101 -0.93 -10.01 -21.56
CA ALA A 101 -0.52 -11.06 -20.63
C ALA A 101 -1.63 -11.45 -19.64
N GLU A 102 -2.86 -10.91 -19.78
CA GLU A 102 -4.02 -11.15 -18.90
C GLU A 102 -3.75 -10.85 -17.41
N LEU A 103 -2.92 -9.82 -17.16
CA LEU A 103 -2.50 -9.41 -15.80
C LEU A 103 -3.35 -8.27 -15.22
N MET A 104 -4.51 -8.00 -15.82
CA MET A 104 -5.56 -7.16 -15.24
C MET A 104 -6.59 -8.04 -14.54
N GLY A 105 -7.11 -7.55 -13.42
CA GLY A 105 -8.11 -8.32 -12.66
C GLY A 105 -7.58 -9.59 -11.98
N MET A 106 -6.29 -9.68 -11.70
CA MET A 106 -5.63 -10.87 -11.13
C MET A 106 -6.34 -11.42 -9.88
N ARG A 107 -6.90 -10.56 -9.03
CA ARG A 107 -7.57 -10.94 -7.78
C ARG A 107 -9.01 -11.38 -7.95
N PHE A 108 -9.68 -10.99 -9.03
CA PHE A 108 -11.08 -11.34 -9.24
C PHE A 108 -11.26 -12.82 -9.58
N GLY A 109 -12.40 -13.35 -9.16
CA GLY A 109 -12.73 -14.76 -9.39
C GLY A 109 -12.84 -15.13 -10.89
N ARG A 110 -12.61 -16.39 -11.18
CA ARG A 110 -12.62 -16.97 -12.54
C ARG A 110 -13.95 -16.77 -13.26
N LYS A 111 -15.06 -16.67 -12.51
CA LYS A 111 -16.39 -16.30 -13.05
C LYS A 111 -16.33 -15.02 -13.92
N TYR A 112 -15.48 -14.07 -13.57
CA TYR A 112 -15.33 -12.80 -14.30
C TYR A 112 -14.16 -12.79 -15.28
N GLY A 113 -13.43 -13.91 -15.38
CA GLY A 113 -12.22 -14.05 -16.20
C GLY A 113 -10.92 -13.68 -15.48
N GLY A 114 -10.95 -13.46 -14.17
CA GLY A 114 -9.76 -13.19 -13.36
C GLY A 114 -9.01 -14.47 -12.96
N LEU A 115 -7.83 -14.29 -12.33
CA LEU A 115 -6.96 -15.40 -11.91
C LEU A 115 -7.26 -15.92 -10.51
N ASN A 116 -8.15 -15.29 -9.76
CA ASN A 116 -8.47 -15.60 -8.36
C ASN A 116 -7.27 -15.58 -7.41
N PHE A 117 -6.27 -14.73 -7.68
CA PHE A 117 -5.04 -14.65 -6.88
C PHE A 117 -5.29 -14.17 -5.45
N PRO A 118 -4.59 -14.76 -4.46
CA PRO A 118 -4.49 -14.19 -3.13
C PRO A 118 -3.79 -12.82 -3.14
N MET A 119 -3.94 -12.08 -2.04
CA MET A 119 -3.31 -10.77 -1.84
C MET A 119 -1.79 -10.85 -1.88
N VAL A 120 -1.17 -11.91 -1.32
CA VAL A 120 0.29 -12.03 -1.26
C VAL A 120 0.93 -12.00 -2.65
N PRO A 121 0.65 -12.91 -3.61
CA PRO A 121 1.25 -12.82 -4.94
C PRO A 121 0.84 -11.56 -5.71
N TYR A 122 -0.35 -11.02 -5.46
CA TYR A 122 -0.77 -9.76 -6.05
C TYR A 122 0.06 -8.56 -5.53
N MET A 123 0.34 -8.49 -4.22
CA MET A 123 1.23 -7.47 -3.66
C MET A 123 2.69 -7.66 -4.11
N MET A 124 3.12 -8.89 -4.42
CA MET A 124 4.42 -9.13 -5.07
C MET A 124 4.45 -8.50 -6.46
N SER A 125 3.39 -8.67 -7.24
CA SER A 125 3.26 -7.99 -8.54
C SER A 125 3.31 -6.47 -8.39
N ALA A 126 2.63 -5.91 -7.39
CA ALA A 126 2.66 -4.48 -7.10
C ALA A 126 4.05 -3.97 -6.68
N ASP A 127 4.80 -4.72 -5.85
CA ASP A 127 6.21 -4.44 -5.50
C ASP A 127 7.09 -4.41 -6.76
N ILE A 128 6.96 -5.42 -7.63
CA ILE A 128 7.73 -5.56 -8.88
C ILE A 128 7.41 -4.42 -9.86
N VAL A 129 6.12 -4.12 -10.09
CA VAL A 129 5.69 -3.01 -10.96
C VAL A 129 6.17 -1.66 -10.41
N SER A 130 6.11 -1.48 -9.10
CA SER A 130 6.56 -0.24 -8.44
C SER A 130 8.06 -0.03 -8.51
N ARG A 131 8.83 -1.11 -8.48
CA ARG A 131 10.28 -1.08 -8.70
C ARG A 131 10.61 -0.60 -10.11
N ALA A 132 9.82 -0.99 -11.11
CA ALA A 132 9.99 -0.56 -12.49
C ALA A 132 9.55 0.89 -12.71
N ASP A 133 8.31 1.21 -12.36
CA ASP A 133 7.73 2.57 -12.46
C ASP A 133 6.63 2.78 -11.41
N ALA A 134 6.93 3.56 -10.39
CA ALA A 134 5.97 3.91 -9.34
C ALA A 134 4.78 4.73 -9.87
N SER A 135 4.94 5.48 -10.96
CA SER A 135 3.85 6.24 -11.57
C SER A 135 2.89 5.34 -12.34
N PHE A 136 3.42 4.35 -13.06
CA PHE A 136 2.62 3.36 -13.77
C PHE A 136 1.85 2.45 -12.78
N GLN A 137 2.47 2.09 -11.66
CA GLN A 137 1.80 1.32 -10.61
C GLN A 137 0.51 2.01 -10.14
N ASN A 138 0.48 3.35 -10.05
CA ASN A 138 -0.73 4.08 -9.69
C ASN A 138 -1.88 3.93 -10.70
N ILE A 139 -1.59 3.67 -11.99
CA ILE A 139 -2.62 3.38 -12.99
C ILE A 139 -3.06 1.92 -12.87
N TRP A 140 -2.11 0.99 -12.87
CA TRP A 140 -2.36 -0.44 -12.86
C TRP A 140 -3.08 -0.90 -11.59
N MET A 141 -2.69 -0.39 -10.42
CA MET A 141 -3.27 -0.78 -9.13
C MET A 141 -4.71 -0.28 -8.92
N LEU A 142 -5.17 0.72 -9.66
CA LEU A 142 -6.56 1.21 -9.55
C LEU A 142 -7.61 0.18 -9.98
N GLN A 143 -7.22 -0.92 -10.63
CA GLN A 143 -8.09 -2.08 -10.82
C GLN A 143 -8.69 -2.58 -9.50
N ASP A 144 -8.03 -2.37 -8.36
CA ASP A 144 -8.52 -2.71 -7.02
C ASP A 144 -9.79 -1.93 -6.61
N CYS A 145 -10.09 -0.82 -7.27
CA CYS A 145 -11.38 -0.15 -7.09
C CYS A 145 -12.56 -1.06 -7.43
N GLY A 146 -12.37 -2.00 -8.35
CA GLY A 146 -13.34 -3.04 -8.67
C GLY A 146 -13.73 -3.92 -7.48
N GLU A 147 -12.87 -4.04 -6.46
CA GLU A 147 -13.19 -4.79 -5.24
C GLU A 147 -14.37 -4.18 -4.47
N THR A 148 -14.52 -2.86 -4.50
CA THR A 148 -15.69 -2.20 -3.92
C THR A 148 -16.99 -2.60 -4.61
N ILE A 149 -16.96 -2.75 -5.94
CA ILE A 149 -18.12 -3.23 -6.70
C ILE A 149 -18.35 -4.72 -6.41
N TYR A 150 -17.27 -5.51 -6.36
CA TYR A 150 -17.33 -6.94 -6.04
C TYR A 150 -17.91 -7.20 -4.64
N GLU A 151 -17.52 -6.40 -3.66
CA GLU A 151 -17.93 -6.58 -2.26
C GLU A 151 -19.36 -6.06 -1.99
N PHE A 152 -19.74 -4.93 -2.59
CA PHE A 152 -20.96 -4.19 -2.24
C PHE A 152 -21.94 -3.96 -3.38
N GLY A 153 -21.55 -4.15 -4.64
CA GLY A 153 -22.43 -4.04 -5.80
C GLY A 153 -23.40 -5.21 -5.92
N ASP A 154 -24.47 -5.01 -6.69
CA ASP A 154 -25.36 -6.11 -7.08
C ASP A 154 -24.73 -6.99 -8.18
N GLU A 155 -25.35 -8.15 -8.48
CA GLU A 155 -24.80 -9.09 -9.45
C GLU A 155 -24.70 -8.48 -10.86
N ALA A 156 -25.66 -7.64 -11.26
CA ALA A 156 -25.61 -6.97 -12.57
C ALA A 156 -24.42 -5.99 -12.67
N GLN A 157 -24.14 -5.24 -11.60
CA GLN A 157 -22.96 -4.37 -11.50
C GLN A 157 -21.67 -5.16 -11.52
N LYS A 158 -21.59 -6.27 -10.80
CA LYS A 158 -20.42 -7.15 -10.79
C LYS A 158 -20.15 -7.72 -12.18
N ASP A 159 -21.15 -8.33 -12.80
CA ASP A 159 -21.03 -8.93 -14.14
C ASP A 159 -20.65 -7.87 -15.20
N LYS A 160 -21.19 -6.64 -15.09
CA LYS A 160 -20.91 -5.54 -16.00
C LYS A 160 -19.51 -4.96 -15.83
N TYR A 161 -19.14 -4.56 -14.62
CA TYR A 161 -17.94 -3.76 -14.39
C TYR A 161 -16.69 -4.59 -14.13
N ILE A 162 -16.78 -5.68 -13.34
CA ILE A 162 -15.62 -6.53 -13.04
C ILE A 162 -15.10 -7.19 -14.31
N THR A 163 -15.98 -7.72 -15.18
CA THR A 163 -15.58 -8.33 -16.46
C THR A 163 -14.86 -7.33 -17.36
N ARG A 164 -15.24 -6.04 -17.34
CA ARG A 164 -14.57 -4.99 -18.12
C ARG A 164 -13.18 -4.66 -17.57
N VAL A 165 -13.05 -4.58 -16.23
CA VAL A 165 -11.76 -4.37 -15.57
C VAL A 165 -10.78 -5.51 -15.89
N VAL A 166 -11.24 -6.76 -15.81
CA VAL A 166 -10.42 -7.94 -16.16
C VAL A 166 -9.98 -7.90 -17.63
N LYS A 167 -10.78 -7.32 -18.52
CA LYS A 167 -10.44 -7.12 -19.94
C LYS A 167 -9.58 -5.88 -20.21
N GLY A 168 -9.12 -5.20 -19.16
CA GLY A 168 -8.17 -4.12 -19.24
C GLY A 168 -8.75 -2.70 -19.22
N GLU A 169 -10.06 -2.52 -19.01
CA GLU A 169 -10.60 -1.19 -18.77
C GLU A 169 -10.09 -0.65 -17.43
N THR A 170 -9.71 0.62 -17.45
CA THR A 170 -9.07 1.29 -16.32
C THR A 170 -10.08 1.84 -15.32
N MET A 171 -9.65 2.00 -14.08
CA MET A 171 -10.49 2.59 -13.02
C MET A 171 -9.89 3.85 -12.42
N SER A 172 -10.75 4.62 -11.75
CA SER A 172 -10.36 5.72 -10.86
C SER A 172 -11.16 5.72 -9.57
N MET A 173 -10.62 6.40 -8.55
CA MET A 173 -11.21 6.57 -7.24
C MET A 173 -11.42 8.06 -6.96
N ASP A 174 -12.65 8.53 -7.15
CA ASP A 174 -13.01 9.95 -7.15
C ASP A 174 -13.54 10.37 -5.77
N LEU A 175 -12.66 10.51 -4.78
CA LEU A 175 -13.03 10.86 -3.40
C LEU A 175 -12.80 12.34 -3.10
N THR A 176 -11.58 12.81 -3.33
CA THR A 176 -11.07 14.12 -2.89
C THR A 176 -11.70 15.30 -3.64
N GLU A 177 -11.97 16.38 -2.91
CA GLU A 177 -12.39 17.69 -3.44
C GLU A 177 -11.41 18.79 -2.98
N PRO A 178 -11.48 20.02 -3.55
CA PRO A 178 -10.58 21.10 -3.16
C PRO A 178 -10.49 21.34 -1.66
N ASP A 179 -11.61 21.27 -0.95
CA ASP A 179 -11.72 21.53 0.50
C ASP A 179 -11.98 20.26 1.33
N ALA A 180 -11.90 19.07 0.74
CA ALA A 180 -12.15 17.80 1.40
C ALA A 180 -11.11 16.74 0.97
N GLY A 181 -9.97 16.69 1.65
CA GLY A 181 -8.90 15.71 1.44
C GLY A 181 -8.80 14.73 2.60
N SER A 182 -8.15 15.11 3.69
CA SER A 182 -8.06 14.26 4.89
C SER A 182 -9.42 14.09 5.58
N ASP A 183 -10.25 15.13 5.57
CA ASP A 183 -11.63 15.07 6.06
C ASP A 183 -12.62 14.86 4.89
N LEU A 184 -12.85 13.62 4.54
CA LEU A 184 -13.81 13.24 3.50
C LEU A 184 -15.27 13.45 3.91
N GLN A 185 -15.58 13.72 5.19
CA GLN A 185 -16.95 14.05 5.59
C GLN A 185 -17.43 15.37 4.94
N ALA A 186 -16.48 16.26 4.64
CA ALA A 186 -16.74 17.55 4.02
C ALA A 186 -17.01 17.49 2.49
N VAL A 187 -17.02 16.31 1.86
CA VAL A 187 -17.34 16.12 0.44
C VAL A 187 -18.71 16.70 0.11
N MET A 188 -18.77 17.53 -0.95
CA MET A 188 -19.93 18.29 -1.36
C MET A 188 -20.46 17.96 -2.76
N LEU A 189 -19.73 17.17 -3.59
CA LEU A 189 -20.24 16.71 -4.89
C LEU A 189 -21.63 16.09 -4.70
N LYS A 190 -22.63 16.63 -5.39
CA LYS A 190 -24.03 16.30 -5.17
C LYS A 190 -24.46 15.11 -6.04
N ALA A 191 -25.16 14.14 -5.44
CA ALA A 191 -25.88 13.10 -6.15
C ALA A 191 -27.40 13.35 -6.00
N THR A 192 -28.11 13.48 -7.12
CA THR A 192 -29.56 13.70 -7.15
C THR A 192 -30.24 12.56 -7.88
N TYR A 193 -31.27 11.99 -7.27
CA TYR A 193 -32.06 10.94 -7.88
C TYR A 193 -33.24 11.54 -8.66
N ASN A 194 -33.40 11.13 -9.92
CA ASN A 194 -34.55 11.46 -10.74
C ASN A 194 -35.50 10.26 -10.77
N GLU A 195 -36.60 10.37 -10.04
CA GLU A 195 -37.62 9.30 -9.90
C GLU A 195 -38.25 8.91 -11.25
N LYS A 196 -38.46 9.88 -12.17
CA LYS A 196 -39.10 9.63 -13.46
C LYS A 196 -38.21 8.78 -14.38
N GLU A 197 -36.92 8.98 -14.27
CA GLU A 197 -35.92 8.32 -15.12
C GLU A 197 -35.28 7.10 -14.41
N ASN A 198 -35.58 6.91 -13.11
CA ASN A 198 -34.94 5.91 -12.24
C ASN A 198 -33.40 6.00 -12.31
N GLN A 199 -32.87 7.24 -12.21
CA GLN A 199 -31.46 7.52 -12.51
C GLN A 199 -30.84 8.51 -11.52
N TRP A 200 -29.61 8.22 -11.09
CA TRP A 200 -28.79 9.16 -10.32
C TRP A 200 -27.99 10.08 -11.25
N TYR A 201 -27.87 11.34 -10.86
CA TYR A 201 -27.09 12.36 -11.54
C TYR A 201 -26.09 13.00 -10.59
N LEU A 202 -24.81 13.02 -10.99
CA LEU A 202 -23.72 13.63 -10.23
C LEU A 202 -23.40 15.03 -10.75
N ASN A 203 -23.20 15.99 -9.82
CA ASN A 203 -22.87 17.37 -10.13
C ASN A 203 -21.86 17.91 -9.11
N GLY A 204 -20.74 18.50 -9.59
CA GLY A 204 -19.71 19.08 -8.75
C GLY A 204 -18.31 18.93 -9.32
N VAL A 205 -17.31 19.03 -8.44
CA VAL A 205 -15.89 18.98 -8.81
C VAL A 205 -15.16 17.98 -7.93
N LYS A 206 -14.33 17.15 -8.54
CA LYS A 206 -13.35 16.31 -7.85
C LYS A 206 -11.95 16.76 -8.20
N ARG A 207 -11.00 16.67 -7.28
CA ARG A 207 -9.63 17.15 -7.49
C ARG A 207 -8.61 16.11 -7.00
N PHE A 208 -7.43 16.14 -7.61
CA PHE A 208 -6.35 15.20 -7.34
C PHE A 208 -6.70 13.74 -7.65
N ILE A 209 -7.55 13.52 -8.65
CA ILE A 209 -8.01 12.18 -9.02
C ILE A 209 -6.97 11.50 -9.91
N THR A 210 -6.34 10.48 -9.40
CA THR A 210 -5.40 9.65 -10.14
C THR A 210 -6.14 8.89 -11.22
N ASN A 211 -5.57 8.88 -12.43
CA ASN A 211 -6.19 8.30 -13.60
C ASN A 211 -7.62 8.80 -13.88
N GLY A 212 -7.85 10.11 -13.69
CA GLY A 212 -9.19 10.70 -13.65
C GLY A 212 -9.95 10.74 -14.98
N ASP A 213 -9.42 10.21 -16.08
CA ASP A 213 -10.15 9.94 -17.33
C ASP A 213 -10.28 8.43 -17.61
N ALA A 214 -10.30 7.63 -16.54
CA ALA A 214 -10.49 6.18 -16.61
C ALA A 214 -11.84 5.80 -17.24
N ASP A 215 -12.00 4.53 -17.58
CA ASP A 215 -13.23 4.01 -18.19
C ASP A 215 -14.36 3.88 -17.17
N ILE A 216 -14.01 3.52 -15.92
CA ILE A 216 -14.93 3.28 -14.81
C ILE A 216 -14.45 4.06 -13.59
N HIS A 217 -15.36 4.81 -12.94
CA HIS A 217 -15.04 5.61 -11.77
C HIS A 217 -15.84 5.16 -10.56
N LEU A 218 -15.20 5.07 -9.39
CA LEU A 218 -15.88 5.03 -8.10
C LEU A 218 -15.96 6.45 -7.53
N VAL A 219 -17.17 6.97 -7.34
CA VAL A 219 -17.40 8.36 -6.96
C VAL A 219 -18.08 8.44 -5.61
N LEU A 220 -17.42 9.08 -4.63
CA LEU A 220 -18.07 9.45 -3.37
C LEU A 220 -18.85 10.75 -3.53
N ALA A 221 -20.15 10.70 -3.26
CA ALA A 221 -21.03 11.86 -3.45
C ALA A 221 -22.07 11.99 -2.32
N ARG A 222 -22.51 13.24 -2.09
CA ARG A 222 -23.57 13.55 -1.12
C ARG A 222 -24.93 13.29 -1.73
N SER A 223 -25.58 12.23 -1.25
CA SER A 223 -26.90 11.79 -1.69
C SER A 223 -28.04 12.24 -0.76
N GLU A 224 -27.71 12.75 0.45
CA GLU A 224 -28.69 13.19 1.43
C GLU A 224 -28.66 14.72 1.56
N GLU A 225 -29.72 15.36 1.15
CA GLU A 225 -29.85 16.82 1.22
C GLU A 225 -29.83 17.32 2.68
N GLY A 226 -29.19 18.48 2.91
CA GLY A 226 -29.10 19.10 4.23
C GLY A 226 -28.10 18.47 5.21
N THR A 227 -27.42 17.36 4.83
CA THR A 227 -26.39 16.73 5.67
C THR A 227 -25.02 17.34 5.45
N LYS A 228 -24.16 17.28 6.49
CA LYS A 228 -22.75 17.74 6.44
C LYS A 228 -21.77 16.69 6.97
N ASP A 229 -22.27 15.53 7.42
CA ASP A 229 -21.48 14.46 8.01
C ASP A 229 -21.33 13.26 7.06
N ALA A 230 -20.63 12.23 7.52
CA ALA A 230 -20.36 11.00 6.79
C ALA A 230 -21.65 10.25 6.36
N ARG A 231 -22.75 10.40 7.13
CA ARG A 231 -24.03 9.73 6.87
C ARG A 231 -24.77 10.29 5.67
N GLY A 232 -24.36 11.46 5.16
CA GLY A 232 -24.88 12.03 3.94
C GLY A 232 -24.26 11.48 2.65
N LEU A 233 -23.24 10.64 2.75
CA LEU A 233 -22.40 10.22 1.64
C LEU A 233 -22.71 8.80 1.18
N SER A 234 -22.84 8.62 -0.13
CA SER A 234 -23.04 7.34 -0.81
C SER A 234 -21.97 7.11 -1.87
N MET A 235 -21.75 5.85 -2.25
CA MET A 235 -20.81 5.46 -3.30
C MET A 235 -21.56 5.21 -4.59
N PHE A 236 -20.99 5.70 -5.70
CA PHE A 236 -21.53 5.55 -7.04
C PHE A 236 -20.50 4.97 -7.97
N VAL A 237 -20.94 4.18 -8.96
CA VAL A 237 -20.13 3.84 -10.13
C VAL A 237 -20.57 4.70 -11.30
N TYR A 238 -19.61 5.36 -11.95
CA TYR A 238 -19.82 6.14 -13.16
C TYR A 238 -19.06 5.48 -14.31
N ASP A 239 -19.76 5.31 -15.43
CA ASP A 239 -19.21 4.80 -16.69
C ASP A 239 -18.90 5.98 -17.62
N LYS A 240 -17.66 6.12 -18.07
CA LYS A 240 -17.19 7.18 -18.96
C LYS A 240 -18.06 7.33 -20.20
N ASN A 241 -18.58 6.22 -20.73
CA ASN A 241 -19.46 6.21 -21.91
C ASN A 241 -20.79 6.93 -21.67
N SER A 242 -21.20 7.15 -20.41
CA SER A 242 -22.41 7.91 -20.07
C SER A 242 -22.27 9.43 -20.29
N GLY A 243 -21.05 9.94 -20.45
CA GLY A 243 -20.77 11.36 -20.60
C GLY A 243 -21.07 12.16 -19.33
N GLY A 244 -20.96 13.51 -19.45
CA GLY A 244 -21.24 14.41 -18.32
C GLY A 244 -20.03 14.64 -17.39
N VAL A 245 -18.87 14.04 -17.63
CA VAL A 245 -17.62 14.31 -16.91
C VAL A 245 -16.56 14.81 -17.89
N ASN A 246 -15.87 15.88 -17.50
CA ASN A 246 -14.77 16.46 -18.25
C ASN A 246 -13.56 16.65 -17.35
N VAL A 247 -12.38 16.32 -17.87
CA VAL A 247 -11.10 16.67 -17.25
C VAL A 247 -10.83 18.15 -17.51
N ARG A 248 -10.82 18.95 -16.44
CA ARG A 248 -10.52 20.39 -16.54
C ARG A 248 -9.03 20.62 -16.75
N ARG A 249 -8.20 19.84 -16.05
CA ARG A 249 -6.74 19.88 -16.15
C ARG A 249 -6.11 18.62 -15.55
N ILE A 250 -4.85 18.39 -15.92
CA ILE A 250 -3.93 17.49 -15.22
C ILE A 250 -3.06 18.34 -14.30
N GLU A 251 -2.88 17.89 -13.06
CA GLU A 251 -2.05 18.60 -12.08
C GLU A 251 -0.55 18.46 -12.41
N ASN A 252 0.18 19.56 -12.33
CA ASN A 252 1.64 19.54 -12.47
C ASN A 252 2.28 19.10 -11.16
N LYS A 253 2.82 17.90 -11.14
CA LYS A 253 3.30 17.24 -9.92
C LYS A 253 4.82 17.23 -9.81
N MET A 254 5.30 17.06 -8.58
CA MET A 254 6.72 16.85 -8.28
C MET A 254 7.22 15.53 -8.88
N GLY A 255 6.52 14.42 -8.64
CA GLY A 255 6.84 13.06 -9.09
C GLY A 255 5.59 12.32 -9.56
N ILE A 256 5.74 11.01 -9.79
CA ILE A 256 4.71 10.12 -10.36
C ILE A 256 4.02 10.76 -11.58
N LYS A 257 4.81 11.35 -12.46
CA LYS A 257 4.30 12.22 -13.54
C LYS A 257 3.58 11.44 -14.61
N GLY A 258 3.93 10.18 -14.84
CA GLY A 258 3.27 9.32 -15.82
C GLY A 258 1.79 9.06 -15.54
N ALA A 259 1.37 9.08 -14.26
CA ALA A 259 -0.04 8.94 -13.90
C ALA A 259 -0.77 10.28 -14.00
N PRO A 260 -1.85 10.41 -14.82
CA PRO A 260 -2.64 11.62 -14.90
C PRO A 260 -3.41 11.84 -13.60
N THR A 261 -3.07 12.90 -12.87
CA THR A 261 -3.82 13.33 -11.69
C THR A 261 -4.70 14.53 -12.08
N CYS A 262 -6.01 14.33 -12.06
CA CYS A 262 -6.96 15.21 -12.75
C CYS A 262 -7.81 16.04 -11.78
N GLU A 263 -8.26 17.19 -12.25
CA GLU A 263 -9.43 17.90 -11.75
C GLU A 263 -10.61 17.59 -12.67
N LEU A 264 -11.68 17.01 -12.11
CA LEU A 264 -12.87 16.55 -12.82
C LEU A 264 -14.06 17.45 -12.57
N VAL A 265 -14.82 17.74 -13.60
CA VAL A 265 -16.09 18.48 -13.52
C VAL A 265 -17.23 17.56 -13.95
N PHE A 266 -18.13 17.29 -13.02
CA PHE A 266 -19.35 16.53 -13.22
C PHE A 266 -20.53 17.47 -13.53
N LYS A 267 -21.21 17.23 -14.64
CA LYS A 267 -22.40 17.99 -15.08
C LYS A 267 -23.47 16.99 -15.50
N ASN A 268 -24.45 16.75 -14.62
CA ASN A 268 -25.50 15.76 -14.84
C ASN A 268 -24.94 14.40 -15.31
N ALA A 269 -23.83 13.96 -14.73
CA ALA A 269 -23.22 12.69 -15.05
C ALA A 269 -24.08 11.55 -14.51
N LYS A 270 -24.54 10.65 -15.39
CA LYS A 270 -25.36 9.49 -15.02
C LYS A 270 -24.47 8.48 -14.27
N ALA A 271 -24.94 8.02 -13.10
CA ALA A 271 -24.22 7.04 -12.29
C ALA A 271 -25.18 6.04 -11.65
N GLU A 272 -24.65 4.92 -11.22
CA GLU A 272 -25.37 3.87 -10.52
C GLU A 272 -24.95 3.86 -9.05
N LEU A 273 -25.91 3.71 -8.13
CA LEU A 273 -25.61 3.56 -6.71
C LEU A 273 -24.97 2.20 -6.45
N VAL A 274 -23.84 2.18 -5.75
CA VAL A 274 -23.20 0.93 -5.29
C VAL A 274 -23.69 0.62 -3.88
N GLY A 275 -24.28 -0.54 -3.69
CA GLY A 275 -24.78 -0.98 -2.39
C GLY A 275 -25.91 -0.10 -1.85
N SER A 276 -25.82 0.30 -0.60
CA SER A 276 -26.86 1.07 0.11
C SER A 276 -26.47 2.53 0.27
N ARG A 277 -27.47 3.42 0.19
CA ARG A 277 -27.31 4.86 0.50
C ARG A 277 -26.75 5.05 1.91
N ARG A 278 -26.00 6.15 2.13
CA ARG A 278 -25.48 6.61 3.42
C ARG A 278 -24.33 5.78 3.99
N LEU A 279 -23.90 4.71 3.29
CA LEU A 279 -22.78 3.86 3.71
C LEU A 279 -21.49 4.15 2.94
N GLY A 280 -21.50 5.13 2.02
CA GLY A 280 -20.38 5.43 1.14
C GLY A 280 -19.06 5.64 1.90
N LEU A 281 -19.02 6.58 2.84
CA LEU A 281 -17.80 6.85 3.60
C LEU A 281 -17.59 5.86 4.73
N ILE A 282 -18.62 5.63 5.56
CA ILE A 282 -18.46 4.89 6.82
C ILE A 282 -18.17 3.39 6.63
N ARG A 283 -18.43 2.83 5.44
CA ARG A 283 -18.19 1.43 5.15
C ARG A 283 -17.38 1.24 3.88
N TYR A 284 -17.83 1.76 2.73
CA TYR A 284 -17.26 1.40 1.43
C TYR A 284 -15.90 2.06 1.20
N VAL A 285 -15.76 3.35 1.51
CA VAL A 285 -14.46 4.04 1.45
C VAL A 285 -13.48 3.46 2.46
N MET A 286 -13.93 3.07 3.66
CA MET A 286 -13.02 2.50 4.66
C MET A 286 -12.45 1.15 4.20
N SER A 287 -13.26 0.28 3.56
CA SER A 287 -12.77 -0.96 2.96
C SER A 287 -11.79 -0.69 1.82
N LEU A 288 -12.16 0.18 0.89
CA LEU A 288 -11.34 0.60 -0.25
C LEU A 288 -9.98 1.18 0.20
N MET A 289 -9.98 2.07 1.19
CA MET A 289 -8.77 2.72 1.71
C MET A 289 -7.79 1.73 2.35
N ASN A 290 -8.27 0.66 2.97
CA ASN A 290 -7.38 -0.35 3.54
C ASN A 290 -6.63 -1.13 2.43
N GLY A 291 -7.31 -1.45 1.33
CA GLY A 291 -6.67 -2.01 0.14
C GLY A 291 -5.66 -1.05 -0.49
N ALA A 292 -6.05 0.21 -0.70
CA ALA A 292 -5.19 1.24 -1.25
C ALA A 292 -3.92 1.47 -0.40
N ARG A 293 -4.04 1.48 0.93
CA ARG A 293 -2.89 1.61 1.85
C ARG A 293 -1.89 0.46 1.70
N LEU A 294 -2.39 -0.77 1.52
CA LEU A 294 -1.53 -1.93 1.26
C LEU A 294 -0.79 -1.79 -0.08
N GLY A 295 -1.47 -1.28 -1.11
CA GLY A 295 -0.86 -0.94 -2.40
C GLY A 295 0.22 0.12 -2.30
N ILE A 296 0.03 1.17 -1.48
CA ILE A 296 1.07 2.18 -1.23
C ILE A 296 2.25 1.61 -0.43
N MET A 297 1.99 0.65 0.45
CA MET A 297 3.06 -0.09 1.13
C MET A 297 3.91 -0.86 0.12
N ALA A 298 3.30 -1.59 -0.83
CA ALA A 298 4.00 -2.27 -1.91
C ALA A 298 4.77 -1.29 -2.82
N GLN A 299 4.15 -0.16 -3.17
CA GLN A 299 4.81 0.90 -3.94
C GLN A 299 6.06 1.44 -3.22
N SER A 300 5.97 1.66 -1.92
CA SER A 300 7.08 2.14 -1.11
C SER A 300 8.23 1.12 -1.05
N VAL A 301 7.92 -0.18 -0.99
CA VAL A 301 8.91 -1.26 -1.03
C VAL A 301 9.59 -1.30 -2.41
N GLY A 302 8.82 -1.22 -3.49
CA GLY A 302 9.38 -1.20 -4.86
C GLY A 302 10.30 -0.01 -5.11
N ILE A 303 9.91 1.20 -4.70
CA ILE A 303 10.79 2.39 -4.76
C ILE A 303 12.06 2.21 -3.94
N SER A 304 11.94 1.66 -2.71
CA SER A 304 13.09 1.38 -1.85
C SER A 304 14.06 0.38 -2.48
N GLU A 305 13.53 -0.66 -3.12
CA GLU A 305 14.31 -1.65 -3.84
C GLU A 305 15.06 -1.02 -5.02
N ALA A 306 14.36 -0.24 -5.87
CA ALA A 306 14.95 0.48 -6.99
C ALA A 306 16.08 1.41 -6.51
N ALA A 307 15.81 2.25 -5.52
CA ALA A 307 16.79 3.19 -4.97
C ALA A 307 18.03 2.47 -4.38
N THR A 308 17.80 1.36 -3.67
CA THR A 308 18.90 0.57 -3.07
C THR A 308 19.79 -0.06 -4.14
N ARG A 309 19.20 -0.62 -5.20
CA ARG A 309 19.95 -1.23 -6.31
C ARG A 309 20.74 -0.19 -7.11
N GLU A 310 20.14 0.93 -7.46
CA GLU A 310 20.82 2.01 -8.16
C GLU A 310 22.02 2.53 -7.35
N ALA A 311 21.82 2.77 -6.05
CA ALA A 311 22.89 3.21 -5.16
C ALA A 311 24.03 2.18 -5.04
N TYR A 312 23.67 0.90 -4.92
CA TYR A 312 24.64 -0.20 -4.80
C TYR A 312 25.47 -0.35 -6.09
N ASN A 313 24.83 -0.38 -7.26
CA ASN A 313 25.51 -0.51 -8.55
C ASN A 313 26.46 0.67 -8.80
N TYR A 314 25.97 1.89 -8.58
CA TYR A 314 26.83 3.07 -8.69
C TYR A 314 28.03 3.03 -7.74
N ALA A 315 27.82 2.61 -6.49
CA ALA A 315 28.90 2.53 -5.50
C ALA A 315 29.98 1.48 -5.83
N LEU A 316 29.60 0.40 -6.54
CA LEU A 316 30.55 -0.60 -7.05
C LEU A 316 31.46 -0.04 -8.16
N GLU A 317 30.88 0.74 -9.07
CA GLU A 317 31.57 1.23 -10.26
C GLU A 317 32.35 2.53 -10.01
N ARG A 318 31.76 3.46 -9.26
CA ARG A 318 32.35 4.78 -9.00
C ARG A 318 33.62 4.68 -8.17
N ARG A 319 34.69 5.24 -8.67
CA ARG A 319 35.98 5.26 -7.97
C ARG A 319 36.37 6.67 -7.55
N GLN A 320 36.78 6.84 -6.30
CA GLN A 320 37.37 8.06 -5.75
C GLN A 320 38.51 7.68 -4.79
N PHE A 321 39.52 8.53 -4.67
CA PHE A 321 40.68 8.31 -3.79
C PHE A 321 41.32 6.92 -3.98
N GLY A 322 41.36 6.45 -5.24
CA GLY A 322 42.01 5.21 -5.63
C GLY A 322 41.22 3.91 -5.44
N LYS A 323 39.99 3.95 -4.89
CA LYS A 323 39.13 2.77 -4.68
C LYS A 323 37.69 3.00 -5.06
N ALA A 324 36.90 1.92 -5.25
CA ALA A 324 35.46 2.01 -5.41
C ALA A 324 34.81 2.59 -4.15
N ILE A 325 33.82 3.47 -4.32
CA ILE A 325 33.23 4.20 -3.18
C ILE A 325 32.50 3.28 -2.19
N ILE A 326 32.05 2.11 -2.62
CA ILE A 326 31.45 1.09 -1.74
C ILE A 326 32.41 0.66 -0.60
N ASN A 327 33.72 0.84 -0.77
CA ASN A 327 34.75 0.50 0.24
C ASN A 327 34.97 1.61 1.29
N PHE A 328 34.21 2.69 1.26
CA PHE A 328 34.23 3.69 2.32
C PHE A 328 33.21 3.36 3.41
N PRO A 329 33.58 3.39 4.71
CA PRO A 329 32.70 3.06 5.83
C PRO A 329 31.35 3.80 5.79
N ALA A 330 31.36 5.11 5.56
CA ALA A 330 30.15 5.90 5.46
C ALA A 330 29.21 5.47 4.30
N VAL A 331 29.76 4.97 3.19
CA VAL A 331 28.97 4.52 2.04
C VAL A 331 28.39 3.13 2.29
N TYR A 332 29.19 2.16 2.76
CA TYR A 332 28.65 0.82 2.99
C TYR A 332 27.67 0.78 4.19
N GLU A 333 27.80 1.68 5.16
CA GLU A 333 26.82 1.85 6.24
C GLU A 333 25.47 2.32 5.68
N MET A 334 25.46 3.36 4.81
CA MET A 334 24.24 3.82 4.14
C MET A 334 23.58 2.70 3.34
N LEU A 335 24.34 1.98 2.51
CA LEU A 335 23.83 0.86 1.72
C LEU A 335 23.25 -0.27 2.58
N ALA A 336 23.91 -0.59 3.69
CA ALA A 336 23.42 -1.62 4.62
C ALA A 336 22.10 -1.19 5.28
N ASN A 337 21.98 0.07 5.68
CA ASN A 337 20.75 0.62 6.24
C ASN A 337 19.61 0.66 5.20
N MET A 338 19.89 1.07 3.95
CA MET A 338 18.93 1.05 2.85
C MET A 338 18.39 -0.37 2.62
N ARG A 339 19.26 -1.37 2.54
CA ARG A 339 18.86 -2.77 2.35
C ARG A 339 18.04 -3.28 3.54
N ALA A 340 18.47 -3.01 4.77
CA ALA A 340 17.78 -3.43 5.98
C ALA A 340 16.38 -2.82 6.10
N LYS A 341 16.20 -1.53 5.77
CA LYS A 341 14.90 -0.85 5.73
C LYS A 341 14.00 -1.41 4.63
N THR A 342 14.56 -1.73 3.45
CA THR A 342 13.80 -2.35 2.35
C THR A 342 13.28 -3.73 2.76
N ASP A 343 14.14 -4.59 3.32
CA ASP A 343 13.76 -5.94 3.74
C ASP A 343 12.78 -5.91 4.92
N ALA A 344 12.94 -4.98 5.88
CA ALA A 344 11.99 -4.77 6.98
C ALA A 344 10.61 -4.33 6.48
N SER A 345 10.56 -3.44 5.50
CA SER A 345 9.29 -3.02 4.86
C SER A 345 8.64 -4.17 4.09
N ARG A 346 9.44 -4.97 3.39
CA ARG A 346 8.98 -6.11 2.57
C ARG A 346 8.41 -7.24 3.42
N THR A 347 9.08 -7.63 4.50
CA THR A 347 8.56 -8.67 5.40
C THR A 347 7.24 -8.22 6.06
N LEU A 348 7.14 -6.94 6.47
CA LEU A 348 5.92 -6.39 7.04
C LEU A 348 4.78 -6.31 6.01
N LEU A 349 5.09 -5.97 4.74
CA LEU A 349 4.12 -5.99 3.64
C LEU A 349 3.48 -7.37 3.48
N TYR A 350 4.29 -8.42 3.39
CA TYR A 350 3.76 -9.76 3.14
C TYR A 350 3.10 -10.39 4.37
N GLU A 351 3.55 -10.04 5.58
CA GLU A 351 2.82 -10.43 6.80
C GLU A 351 1.42 -9.78 6.83
N THR A 352 1.34 -8.48 6.52
CA THR A 352 0.06 -7.76 6.44
C THR A 352 -0.83 -8.33 5.35
N SER A 353 -0.26 -8.65 4.18
CA SER A 353 -0.99 -9.26 3.06
C SER A 353 -1.60 -10.61 3.43
N ARG A 354 -0.88 -11.45 4.19
CA ARG A 354 -1.40 -12.73 4.71
C ARG A 354 -2.59 -12.54 5.65
N PHE A 355 -2.55 -11.52 6.51
CA PHE A 355 -3.68 -11.22 7.39
C PHE A 355 -4.90 -10.75 6.60
N VAL A 356 -4.69 -9.94 5.56
CA VAL A 356 -5.74 -9.49 4.64
C VAL A 356 -6.34 -10.68 3.88
N ASP A 357 -5.51 -11.58 3.35
CA ASP A 357 -5.98 -12.79 2.67
C ASP A 357 -6.89 -13.63 3.57
N MET A 358 -6.45 -13.88 4.79
CA MET A 358 -7.21 -14.71 5.73
C MET A 358 -8.58 -14.12 6.04
N TYR A 359 -8.64 -12.84 6.42
CA TYR A 359 -9.94 -12.27 6.82
C TYR A 359 -10.86 -12.04 5.62
N LYS A 360 -10.37 -11.55 4.49
CA LYS A 360 -11.20 -11.29 3.29
C LYS A 360 -11.77 -12.58 2.72
N THR A 361 -10.96 -13.61 2.60
CA THR A 361 -11.42 -14.91 2.11
C THR A 361 -12.48 -15.52 3.03
N LEU A 362 -12.29 -15.44 4.35
CA LEU A 362 -13.29 -15.93 5.32
C LEU A 362 -14.56 -15.07 5.31
N GLU A 363 -14.47 -13.74 5.10
CA GLU A 363 -15.65 -12.90 4.86
C GLU A 363 -16.43 -13.36 3.63
N ASP A 364 -15.76 -13.64 2.51
CA ASP A 364 -16.42 -14.09 1.29
C ASP A 364 -17.09 -15.46 1.49
N ILE A 365 -16.41 -16.41 2.11
CA ILE A 365 -17.00 -17.70 2.48
C ILE A 365 -18.22 -17.52 3.39
N SER A 366 -18.22 -16.54 4.29
CA SER A 366 -19.36 -16.28 5.18
C SER A 366 -20.64 -15.82 4.45
N LYS A 367 -20.50 -15.29 3.23
CA LYS A 367 -21.63 -14.90 2.37
C LYS A 367 -22.26 -16.13 1.67
N GLU A 368 -21.45 -17.17 1.45
CA GLU A 368 -21.87 -18.40 0.74
C GLU A 368 -22.39 -19.49 1.70
N ARG A 369 -21.76 -19.60 2.89
CA ARG A 369 -22.11 -20.59 3.92
C ARG A 369 -21.79 -20.11 5.33
N LYS A 370 -22.37 -20.78 6.31
CA LYS A 370 -22.04 -20.55 7.73
C LYS A 370 -20.61 -20.99 8.03
N LEU A 371 -19.82 -20.12 8.65
CA LEU A 371 -18.47 -20.43 9.12
C LEU A 371 -18.48 -21.42 10.30
N THR A 372 -17.46 -22.27 10.38
CA THR A 372 -17.20 -23.11 11.54
C THR A 372 -16.80 -22.25 12.76
N PRO A 373 -16.79 -22.80 13.98
CA PRO A 373 -16.29 -22.07 15.16
C PRO A 373 -14.83 -21.60 15.00
N GLU A 374 -13.98 -22.44 14.43
CA GLU A 374 -12.57 -22.16 14.14
C GLU A 374 -12.45 -21.02 13.13
N GLU A 375 -13.16 -21.10 12.00
CA GLU A 375 -13.17 -20.07 10.97
C GLU A 375 -13.67 -18.72 11.49
N ARG A 376 -14.66 -18.70 12.39
CA ARG A 376 -15.09 -17.44 13.04
C ARG A 376 -14.03 -16.86 13.94
N THR A 377 -13.26 -17.70 14.62
CA THR A 377 -12.14 -17.26 15.46
C THR A 377 -11.01 -16.71 14.60
N GLU A 378 -10.64 -17.42 13.52
CA GLU A 378 -9.66 -16.95 12.52
C GLU A 378 -10.09 -15.62 11.91
N LEU A 379 -11.34 -15.47 11.45
CA LEU A 379 -11.86 -14.23 10.88
C LEU A 379 -11.69 -13.04 11.84
N LYS A 380 -12.11 -13.19 13.08
CA LYS A 380 -11.99 -12.13 14.10
C LYS A 380 -10.53 -11.78 14.40
N TYR A 381 -9.68 -12.78 14.48
CA TYR A 381 -8.25 -12.62 14.79
C TYR A 381 -7.53 -11.89 13.65
N TYR A 382 -7.65 -12.38 12.42
CA TYR A 382 -6.95 -11.81 11.27
C TYR A 382 -7.53 -10.45 10.83
N SER A 383 -8.83 -10.23 10.97
CA SER A 383 -9.42 -8.91 10.73
C SER A 383 -8.82 -7.85 11.66
N ARG A 384 -8.66 -8.17 12.96
CA ARG A 384 -8.01 -7.26 13.94
C ARG A 384 -6.55 -7.00 13.59
N LEU A 385 -5.80 -8.03 13.17
CA LEU A 385 -4.40 -7.88 12.78
C LEU A 385 -4.24 -7.07 11.50
N ALA A 386 -5.06 -7.32 10.48
CA ALA A 386 -5.05 -6.55 9.24
C ALA A 386 -5.34 -5.07 9.49
N ASP A 387 -6.33 -4.76 10.34
CA ASP A 387 -6.68 -3.39 10.73
C ASP A 387 -5.54 -2.69 11.50
N ALA A 388 -4.76 -3.43 12.30
CA ALA A 388 -3.61 -2.90 13.02
C ALA A 388 -2.37 -2.73 12.12
N PHE A 389 -2.06 -3.71 11.29
CA PHE A 389 -0.80 -3.77 10.55
C PHE A 389 -0.82 -2.90 9.28
N THR A 390 -1.96 -2.69 8.66
CA THR A 390 -2.07 -1.85 7.46
C THR A 390 -1.61 -0.40 7.69
N PRO A 391 -2.10 0.36 8.69
CA PRO A 391 -1.59 1.70 8.96
C PRO A 391 -0.14 1.69 9.47
N LEU A 392 0.26 0.71 10.28
CA LEU A 392 1.63 0.55 10.76
C LEU A 392 2.61 0.41 9.59
N GLY A 393 2.31 -0.53 8.68
CA GLY A 393 3.16 -0.83 7.53
C GLY A 393 3.20 0.31 6.52
N LYS A 394 2.04 0.92 6.18
CA LYS A 394 2.00 2.08 5.27
C LYS A 394 2.79 3.25 5.83
N GLY A 395 2.64 3.55 7.11
CA GLY A 395 3.40 4.61 7.78
C GLY A 395 4.90 4.39 7.68
N MET A 396 5.38 3.24 8.13
CA MET A 396 6.80 2.91 8.17
C MET A 396 7.43 2.81 6.77
N SER A 397 6.83 2.02 5.86
CA SER A 397 7.42 1.77 4.53
C SER A 397 7.52 3.04 3.69
N SER A 398 6.53 3.95 3.78
CA SER A 398 6.56 5.21 3.04
C SER A 398 7.63 6.18 3.57
N GLU A 399 7.90 6.21 4.86
CA GLU A 399 9.01 6.98 5.43
C GLU A 399 10.36 6.39 4.99
N TYR A 400 10.50 5.07 4.98
CA TYR A 400 11.72 4.40 4.53
C TYR A 400 11.98 4.56 3.02
N ALA A 401 10.92 4.57 2.20
CA ALA A 401 11.08 4.85 0.77
C ALA A 401 11.66 6.26 0.53
N ASN A 402 11.19 7.26 1.27
CA ASN A 402 11.73 8.61 1.21
C ASN A 402 13.19 8.68 1.68
N GLN A 403 13.56 7.99 2.77
CA GLN A 403 14.92 7.93 3.27
C GLN A 403 15.86 7.22 2.29
N ASN A 404 15.46 6.07 1.76
CA ASN A 404 16.26 5.30 0.81
C ASN A 404 16.48 6.07 -0.50
N ALA A 405 15.45 6.74 -1.02
CA ALA A 405 15.58 7.56 -2.21
C ALA A 405 16.49 8.79 -1.98
N TYR A 406 16.44 9.40 -0.79
CA TYR A 406 17.37 10.45 -0.38
C TYR A 406 18.81 9.94 -0.32
N ASP A 407 19.03 8.79 0.33
CA ASP A 407 20.36 8.20 0.50
C ASP A 407 20.94 7.74 -0.86
N ALA A 408 20.11 7.30 -1.79
CA ALA A 408 20.53 6.97 -3.15
C ALA A 408 21.12 8.19 -3.86
N ILE A 409 20.48 9.35 -3.80
CA ILE A 409 21.03 10.61 -4.34
C ILE A 409 22.34 10.96 -3.64
N GLN A 410 22.40 10.82 -2.31
CA GLN A 410 23.58 11.14 -1.52
C GLN A 410 24.79 10.28 -1.92
N ILE A 411 24.58 8.97 -2.14
CA ILE A 411 25.63 8.05 -2.59
C ILE A 411 26.13 8.39 -4.00
N HIS A 412 25.23 8.81 -4.90
CA HIS A 412 25.60 9.26 -6.25
C HIS A 412 26.31 10.62 -6.25
N GLY A 413 26.15 11.42 -5.19
CA GLY A 413 26.67 12.77 -5.12
C GLY A 413 26.06 13.68 -6.21
N GLY A 414 26.86 14.52 -6.86
CA GLY A 414 26.38 15.41 -7.92
C GLY A 414 25.68 14.68 -9.09
N SER A 415 26.11 13.46 -9.41
CA SER A 415 25.46 12.64 -10.44
C SER A 415 24.01 12.30 -10.09
N GLY A 416 23.70 12.00 -8.82
CA GLY A 416 22.33 11.68 -8.38
C GLY A 416 21.33 12.84 -8.45
N TYR A 417 21.84 14.06 -8.60
CA TYR A 417 21.04 15.26 -8.79
C TYR A 417 20.69 15.53 -10.25
N MET A 418 21.36 14.84 -11.18
CA MET A 418 21.17 14.99 -12.62
C MET A 418 20.13 14.00 -13.13
N LYS A 419 19.35 14.41 -14.13
CA LYS A 419 18.31 13.57 -14.75
C LYS A 419 18.85 12.40 -15.58
N ASP A 420 20.16 12.33 -15.77
CA ASP A 420 20.85 11.20 -16.43
C ASP A 420 20.83 9.92 -15.54
N TYR A 421 20.41 10.04 -14.28
CA TYR A 421 20.35 8.95 -13.31
C TYR A 421 18.95 8.82 -12.71
N LYS A 422 18.46 7.61 -12.50
CA LYS A 422 17.12 7.32 -11.99
C LYS A 422 16.84 7.87 -10.58
N CYS A 423 17.89 8.16 -9.79
CA CYS A 423 17.76 8.52 -8.38
C CYS A 423 16.91 9.78 -8.14
N GLU A 424 17.04 10.81 -8.99
CA GLU A 424 16.26 12.04 -8.82
C GLU A 424 14.76 11.79 -9.06
N ARG A 425 14.39 10.93 -10.03
CA ARG A 425 13.00 10.52 -10.28
C ARG A 425 12.48 9.71 -9.10
N LEU A 426 13.23 8.71 -8.63
CA LEU A 426 12.85 7.88 -7.48
C LEU A 426 12.60 8.73 -6.22
N TYR A 427 13.40 9.76 -5.99
CA TYR A 427 13.21 10.68 -4.86
C TYR A 427 11.93 11.51 -5.00
N ARG A 428 11.66 12.03 -6.20
CA ARG A 428 10.43 12.78 -6.47
C ARG A 428 9.19 11.90 -6.33
N ASP A 429 9.26 10.67 -6.81
CA ASP A 429 8.18 9.69 -6.75
C ASP A 429 7.92 9.22 -5.31
N ALA A 430 8.98 8.96 -4.54
CA ALA A 430 8.86 8.55 -3.16
C ALA A 430 8.10 9.57 -2.29
N ARG A 431 8.24 10.88 -2.59
CA ARG A 431 7.73 11.92 -1.70
C ARG A 431 6.23 11.89 -1.47
N ILE A 432 5.45 11.42 -2.44
CA ILE A 432 3.99 11.36 -2.29
C ILE A 432 3.53 10.20 -1.40
N THR A 433 4.31 9.13 -1.27
CA THR A 433 3.88 7.89 -0.60
C THR A 433 3.49 8.08 0.87
N ASN A 434 4.08 9.06 1.56
CA ASN A 434 3.73 9.38 2.95
C ASN A 434 2.70 10.53 3.07
N ILE A 435 2.09 10.94 1.95
CA ILE A 435 1.06 11.99 1.89
C ILE A 435 -0.31 11.42 1.51
N TYR A 436 -0.41 10.78 0.32
CA TYR A 436 -1.69 10.31 -0.19
C TYR A 436 -2.15 9.00 0.46
N GLU A 437 -3.40 8.62 0.23
CA GLU A 437 -4.07 7.48 0.90
C GLU A 437 -4.00 7.56 2.44
N GLY A 438 -4.03 8.79 2.93
CA GLY A 438 -3.82 9.17 4.32
C GLY A 438 -2.36 9.46 4.66
N THR A 439 -2.10 10.68 5.14
CA THR A 439 -0.76 11.10 5.57
C THR A 439 -0.19 10.19 6.66
N THR A 440 1.13 10.26 6.91
CA THR A 440 1.74 9.55 8.04
C THR A 440 1.02 9.83 9.36
N GLN A 441 0.56 11.07 9.59
CA GLN A 441 -0.22 11.43 10.80
C GLN A 441 -1.54 10.65 10.88
N LEU A 442 -2.25 10.48 9.76
CA LEU A 442 -3.47 9.69 9.73
C LEU A 442 -3.21 8.19 9.94
N GLN A 443 -2.06 7.68 9.50
CA GLN A 443 -1.64 6.31 9.83
C GLN A 443 -1.38 6.18 11.33
N VAL A 444 -0.70 7.15 11.95
CA VAL A 444 -0.45 7.17 13.39
C VAL A 444 -1.76 7.21 14.18
N ILE A 445 -2.72 8.07 13.79
CA ILE A 445 -4.05 8.15 14.41
C ILE A 445 -4.81 6.80 14.28
N ALA A 446 -4.70 6.13 13.15
CA ALA A 446 -5.31 4.82 12.98
C ALA A 446 -4.60 3.73 13.80
N ALA A 447 -3.28 3.80 13.94
CA ALA A 447 -2.46 2.79 14.61
C ALA A 447 -2.46 2.94 16.15
N ILE A 448 -2.56 4.17 16.70
CA ILE A 448 -2.41 4.40 18.14
C ILE A 448 -3.45 3.66 18.99
N ARG A 449 -4.66 3.43 18.48
CA ARG A 449 -5.67 2.62 19.15
C ARG A 449 -5.22 1.18 19.37
N HIS A 450 -4.38 0.64 18.49
CA HIS A 450 -3.83 -0.71 18.59
C HIS A 450 -2.64 -0.79 19.55
N VAL A 451 -1.99 0.33 19.82
CA VAL A 451 -1.03 0.49 20.92
C VAL A 451 -1.79 0.45 22.25
N THR A 452 -2.77 1.33 22.43
CA THR A 452 -3.52 1.48 23.69
C THR A 452 -4.38 0.27 24.04
N THR A 453 -4.88 -0.48 23.06
CA THR A 453 -5.62 -1.75 23.26
C THR A 453 -4.72 -2.97 23.40
N GLY A 454 -3.39 -2.82 23.28
CA GLY A 454 -2.41 -3.90 23.41
C GLY A 454 -2.36 -4.87 22.23
N THR A 455 -2.97 -4.53 21.07
CA THR A 455 -2.99 -5.44 19.91
C THR A 455 -1.59 -5.72 19.38
N TYR A 456 -0.74 -4.69 19.25
CA TYR A 456 0.67 -4.89 18.84
C TYR A 456 1.45 -5.68 19.88
N LEU A 457 1.32 -5.34 21.16
CA LEU A 457 2.03 -6.04 22.23
C LEU A 457 1.67 -7.52 22.28
N GLN A 458 0.38 -7.85 22.15
CA GLN A 458 -0.06 -9.24 22.06
C GLN A 458 0.64 -9.97 20.91
N ARG A 459 0.67 -9.37 19.70
CA ARG A 459 1.32 -10.00 18.54
C ARG A 459 2.83 -10.10 18.69
N ILE A 460 3.46 -9.09 19.28
CA ILE A 460 4.90 -9.12 19.60
C ILE A 460 5.21 -10.30 20.55
N LYS A 461 4.40 -10.51 21.60
CA LYS A 461 4.59 -11.65 22.52
C LYS A 461 4.38 -13.01 21.82
N GLU A 462 3.49 -13.09 20.85
CA GLU A 462 3.35 -14.29 20.01
C GLU A 462 4.62 -14.55 19.17
N TYR A 463 5.25 -13.51 18.61
CA TYR A 463 6.54 -13.65 17.91
C TYR A 463 7.69 -14.01 18.87
N GLU A 464 7.74 -13.41 20.07
CA GLU A 464 8.75 -13.74 21.09
C GLU A 464 8.69 -15.22 21.52
N ALA A 465 7.51 -15.82 21.51
CA ALA A 465 7.32 -17.23 21.85
C ALA A 465 7.85 -18.21 20.79
N LEU A 466 8.13 -17.73 19.56
CA LEU A 466 8.64 -18.58 18.49
C LEU A 466 10.09 -19.00 18.76
N HIS A 467 10.40 -20.26 18.42
CA HIS A 467 11.76 -20.79 18.56
C HIS A 467 12.69 -20.19 17.48
N VAL A 468 13.89 -19.86 17.88
CA VAL A 468 15.00 -19.49 16.99
C VAL A 468 16.20 -20.40 17.25
N VAL A 469 17.07 -20.54 16.23
CA VAL A 469 18.33 -21.27 16.40
C VAL A 469 19.25 -20.54 17.39
N PRO A 470 20.15 -21.27 18.12
CA PRO A 470 20.98 -20.67 19.17
C PRO A 470 21.79 -19.46 18.75
N GLU A 471 22.25 -19.40 17.51
CA GLU A 471 23.06 -18.31 16.96
C GLU A 471 22.27 -17.00 16.85
N LEU A 472 20.94 -17.06 16.85
CA LEU A 472 20.04 -15.91 16.77
C LEU A 472 19.50 -15.45 18.13
N GLU A 473 19.75 -16.18 19.21
CA GLU A 473 19.32 -15.83 20.57
C GLU A 473 19.78 -14.42 21.01
N PRO A 474 20.99 -13.92 20.65
CA PRO A 474 21.37 -12.54 20.97
C PRO A 474 20.43 -11.50 20.35
N LEU A 475 20.03 -11.68 19.08
CA LEU A 475 19.09 -10.77 18.40
C LEU A 475 17.70 -10.84 19.03
N LYS A 476 17.23 -12.04 19.38
CA LYS A 476 15.95 -12.23 20.09
C LYS A 476 15.95 -11.52 21.44
N ARG A 477 17.06 -11.58 22.19
CA ARG A 477 17.22 -10.87 23.47
C ARG A 477 17.12 -9.36 23.29
N THR A 478 17.83 -8.80 22.29
CA THR A 478 17.72 -7.38 21.96
C THR A 478 16.28 -6.96 21.69
N LEU A 479 15.52 -7.74 20.91
CA LEU A 479 14.10 -7.47 20.65
C LEU A 479 13.25 -7.54 21.94
N SER A 480 13.51 -8.48 22.85
CA SER A 480 12.83 -8.55 24.14
C SER A 480 13.14 -7.34 25.03
N GLU A 481 14.35 -6.84 25.03
CA GLU A 481 14.72 -5.58 25.71
C GLU A 481 13.99 -4.37 25.10
N MET A 482 13.91 -4.30 23.76
CA MET A 482 13.12 -3.29 23.06
C MET A 482 11.63 -3.36 23.44
N THR A 483 11.08 -4.56 23.55
CA THR A 483 9.68 -4.76 23.99
C THR A 483 9.45 -4.26 25.41
N GLN A 484 10.37 -4.52 26.34
CA GLN A 484 10.27 -3.99 27.71
C GLN A 484 10.28 -2.46 27.76
N MET A 485 11.14 -1.82 26.98
CA MET A 485 11.14 -0.35 26.84
C MET A 485 9.80 0.15 26.26
N TYR A 486 9.28 -0.52 25.24
CA TYR A 486 7.99 -0.18 24.65
C TYR A 486 6.83 -0.30 25.64
N GLU A 487 6.77 -1.36 26.45
CA GLU A 487 5.77 -1.52 27.50
C GLU A 487 5.82 -0.36 28.51
N GLN A 488 7.03 0.08 28.90
CA GLN A 488 7.22 1.23 29.77
C GLN A 488 6.77 2.54 29.10
N LEU A 489 7.12 2.75 27.81
CA LEU A 489 6.68 3.92 27.04
C LEU A 489 5.17 4.02 27.02
N VAL A 490 4.48 2.92 26.69
CA VAL A 490 3.01 2.89 26.66
C VAL A 490 2.45 3.24 28.04
N ALA A 491 2.98 2.65 29.12
CA ALA A 491 2.53 2.91 30.48
C ALA A 491 2.72 4.39 30.88
N ILE A 492 3.88 4.99 30.58
CA ILE A 492 4.16 6.41 30.90
C ILE A 492 3.18 7.32 30.16
N VAL A 493 3.00 7.13 28.85
CA VAL A 493 2.17 8.02 28.03
C VAL A 493 0.68 7.89 28.34
N THR A 494 0.20 6.70 28.68
CA THR A 494 -1.23 6.46 28.95
C THR A 494 -1.63 6.72 30.42
N SER A 495 -0.69 6.72 31.36
CA SER A 495 -0.94 6.90 32.80
C SER A 495 -1.64 8.23 33.16
N PRO A 496 -1.30 9.37 32.55
CA PRO A 496 -1.94 10.65 32.87
C PRO A 496 -3.42 10.72 32.43
N LYS A 497 -3.85 9.87 31.50
CA LYS A 497 -5.18 9.90 30.86
C LYS A 497 -5.46 11.26 30.19
N ASP A 498 -4.43 11.87 29.62
CA ASP A 498 -4.48 13.11 28.87
C ASP A 498 -4.42 12.79 27.37
N GLU A 499 -5.46 13.15 26.62
CA GLU A 499 -5.57 12.85 25.19
C GLU A 499 -4.55 13.64 24.36
N GLU A 500 -4.29 14.90 24.71
CA GLU A 500 -3.32 15.74 24.00
C GLU A 500 -1.90 15.21 24.20
N TYR A 501 -1.56 14.75 25.41
CA TYR A 501 -0.28 14.13 25.70
C TYR A 501 -0.09 12.78 24.98
N LEU A 502 -1.16 11.97 24.88
CA LEU A 502 -1.16 10.76 24.08
C LEU A 502 -0.92 11.06 22.60
N ASP A 503 -1.63 12.03 22.03
CA ASP A 503 -1.49 12.43 20.63
C ASP A 503 -0.09 13.00 20.33
N PHE A 504 0.46 13.77 21.25
CA PHE A 504 1.83 14.33 21.14
C PHE A 504 2.90 13.23 21.05
N HIS A 505 2.72 12.12 21.76
CA HIS A 505 3.64 10.99 21.77
C HIS A 505 3.24 9.84 20.83
N ALA A 506 2.06 9.88 20.20
CA ALA A 506 1.49 8.79 19.44
C ALA A 506 2.45 8.24 18.36
N ARG A 507 3.11 9.12 17.60
CA ARG A 507 4.08 8.70 16.59
C ARG A 507 5.23 7.89 17.19
N ARG A 508 5.78 8.30 18.34
CA ARG A 508 6.89 7.59 19.00
C ARG A 508 6.51 6.18 19.42
N LEU A 509 5.28 6.04 19.93
CA LEU A 509 4.75 4.73 20.34
C LEU A 509 4.51 3.81 19.12
N VAL A 510 3.93 4.36 18.05
CA VAL A 510 3.66 3.62 16.80
C VAL A 510 4.96 3.21 16.12
N ASP A 511 5.92 4.13 15.99
CA ASP A 511 7.23 3.84 15.39
C ASP A 511 7.99 2.76 16.21
N SER A 512 7.92 2.84 17.54
CA SER A 512 8.52 1.82 18.41
C SER A 512 7.90 0.43 18.20
N ALA A 513 6.56 0.35 18.10
CA ALA A 513 5.88 -0.90 17.77
C ALA A 513 6.30 -1.42 16.39
N ALA A 514 6.42 -0.54 15.39
CA ALA A 514 6.84 -0.90 14.03
C ALA A 514 8.26 -1.49 13.99
N HIS A 515 9.20 -0.90 14.72
CA HIS A 515 10.57 -1.41 14.82
C HIS A 515 10.63 -2.81 15.44
N ILE A 516 9.88 -3.04 16.52
CA ILE A 516 9.86 -4.35 17.19
C ILE A 516 9.20 -5.40 16.30
N VAL A 517 8.04 -5.09 15.73
CA VAL A 517 7.31 -6.01 14.84
C VAL A 517 8.18 -6.41 13.65
N SER A 518 8.74 -5.43 12.94
CA SER A 518 9.59 -5.71 11.76
C SER A 518 10.88 -6.42 12.13
N GLY A 519 11.46 -6.11 13.30
CA GLY A 519 12.62 -6.83 13.83
C GLY A 519 12.32 -8.31 14.08
N HIS A 520 11.17 -8.64 14.68
CA HIS A 520 10.75 -10.02 14.88
C HIS A 520 10.44 -10.75 13.58
N LEU A 521 9.83 -10.08 12.61
CA LEU A 521 9.57 -10.67 11.29
C LEU A 521 10.88 -11.00 10.58
N LEU A 522 11.84 -10.06 10.54
CA LEU A 522 13.16 -10.33 9.98
C LEU A 522 13.89 -11.45 10.75
N LEU A 523 13.76 -11.52 12.07
CA LEU A 523 14.32 -12.61 12.85
C LEU A 523 13.74 -13.97 12.45
N GLN A 524 12.44 -14.04 12.14
CA GLN A 524 11.82 -15.26 11.62
C GLN A 524 12.30 -15.59 10.20
N ASP A 525 12.49 -14.59 9.35
CA ASP A 525 13.05 -14.78 8.01
C ASP A 525 14.47 -15.34 8.08
N VAL A 526 15.34 -14.77 8.93
CA VAL A 526 16.71 -15.29 9.18
C VAL A 526 16.68 -16.71 9.71
N ASN A 527 15.77 -17.01 10.62
CA ASN A 527 15.66 -18.35 11.23
C ASN A 527 15.36 -19.43 10.18
N LYS A 528 14.70 -19.06 9.08
CA LYS A 528 14.42 -19.94 7.94
C LYS A 528 15.48 -19.87 6.84
N ASN A 529 16.05 -18.69 6.59
CA ASN A 529 17.05 -18.49 5.53
C ASN A 529 18.09 -17.44 5.97
N GLN A 530 19.16 -17.92 6.61
CA GLN A 530 20.24 -17.06 7.11
C GLN A 530 21.00 -16.35 5.99
N GLU A 531 21.20 -16.99 4.86
CA GLU A 531 21.96 -16.44 3.74
C GLU A 531 21.32 -15.16 3.20
N LEU A 532 20.00 -15.16 3.04
CA LEU A 532 19.27 -14.03 2.49
C LEU A 532 19.08 -12.87 3.47
N PHE A 533 18.86 -13.14 4.76
CA PHE A 533 18.31 -12.13 5.67
C PHE A 533 19.20 -11.74 6.85
N ARG A 534 20.26 -12.52 7.16
CA ARG A 534 21.06 -12.32 8.39
C ARG A 534 21.58 -10.90 8.51
N ARG A 535 22.21 -10.39 7.45
CA ARG A 535 22.79 -9.05 7.45
C ARG A 535 21.72 -7.97 7.64
N SER A 536 20.60 -8.08 6.95
CA SER A 536 19.49 -7.12 7.08
C SER A 536 18.89 -7.13 8.50
N ALA A 537 18.71 -8.32 9.10
CA ALA A 537 18.19 -8.43 10.45
C ALA A 537 19.14 -7.84 11.50
N GLU A 538 20.44 -8.16 11.42
CA GLU A 538 21.44 -7.61 12.35
C GLU A 538 21.49 -6.07 12.28
N VAL A 539 21.53 -5.51 11.08
CA VAL A 539 21.54 -4.05 10.88
C VAL A 539 20.23 -3.42 11.34
N TYR A 540 19.09 -4.01 10.96
CA TYR A 540 17.77 -3.42 11.28
C TYR A 540 17.44 -3.47 12.77
N ILE A 541 17.72 -4.59 13.44
CA ILE A 541 17.45 -4.73 14.87
C ILE A 541 18.31 -3.74 15.67
N HIS A 542 19.59 -3.57 15.28
CA HIS A 542 20.43 -2.56 15.90
C HIS A 542 19.92 -1.14 15.65
N TYR A 543 19.54 -0.82 14.40
CA TYR A 543 18.93 0.47 14.05
C TYR A 543 17.66 0.72 14.88
N GLY A 544 16.74 -0.24 14.92
CA GLY A 544 15.50 -0.13 15.69
C GLY A 544 15.73 0.04 17.20
N GLN A 545 16.74 -0.64 17.76
CA GLN A 545 17.13 -0.47 19.16
C GLN A 545 17.52 0.98 19.47
N ILE A 546 18.34 1.61 18.61
CA ILE A 546 18.75 3.01 18.79
C ILE A 546 17.54 3.96 18.71
N GLU A 547 16.63 3.73 17.74
CA GLU A 547 15.42 4.53 17.60
C GLU A 547 14.49 4.42 18.84
N ILE A 548 14.34 3.23 19.39
CA ILE A 548 13.55 3.02 20.61
C ILE A 548 14.21 3.70 21.82
N ILE A 549 15.52 3.60 21.98
CA ILE A 549 16.25 4.30 23.06
C ILE A 549 16.04 5.81 22.94
N LYS A 550 16.13 6.36 21.73
CA LYS A 550 15.84 7.78 21.47
C LYS A 550 14.41 8.17 21.90
N ASN A 551 13.41 7.38 21.51
CA ASN A 551 12.03 7.61 21.89
C ASN A 551 11.81 7.45 23.40
N TYR A 552 12.46 6.46 24.01
CA TYR A 552 12.41 6.22 25.46
C TYR A 552 12.95 7.41 26.25
N ASN A 553 14.14 7.88 25.92
CA ASN A 553 14.73 9.05 26.60
C ASN A 553 13.87 10.28 26.41
N PHE A 554 13.36 10.54 25.20
CA PHE A 554 12.48 11.68 24.96
C PHE A 554 11.23 11.64 25.84
N VAL A 555 10.55 10.51 25.92
CA VAL A 555 9.29 10.38 26.69
C VAL A 555 9.55 10.43 28.19
N THR A 556 10.59 9.76 28.69
CA THR A 556 10.90 9.73 30.13
C THR A 556 11.35 11.09 30.68
N GLU A 557 11.94 11.92 29.83
CA GLU A 557 12.37 13.27 30.18
C GLU A 557 11.30 14.34 29.92
N SER A 558 10.20 14.00 29.22
CA SER A 558 9.11 14.94 28.89
C SER A 558 8.04 14.97 29.97
N ARG A 559 7.56 16.17 30.28
CA ARG A 559 6.40 16.43 31.15
C ARG A 559 5.25 17.01 30.34
N ILE A 560 4.02 16.91 30.84
CA ILE A 560 2.83 17.42 30.14
C ILE A 560 2.99 18.94 29.86
N GLU A 561 3.56 19.68 30.82
CA GLU A 561 3.77 21.13 30.70
C GLU A 561 4.73 21.48 29.55
N ASP A 562 5.67 20.61 29.22
CA ASP A 562 6.67 20.85 28.19
C ASP A 562 6.03 20.92 26.77
N MET A 563 4.81 20.41 26.59
CA MET A 563 4.04 20.58 25.33
C MET A 563 3.82 22.06 24.99
N ALA A 564 3.80 22.96 26.01
CA ALA A 564 3.68 24.38 25.79
C ALA A 564 4.81 24.98 24.94
N TYR A 565 6.01 24.38 24.97
CA TYR A 565 7.15 24.81 24.15
C TYR A 565 6.96 24.59 22.66
N TYR A 566 6.07 23.68 22.31
CA TYR A 566 5.77 23.30 20.91
C TYR A 566 4.52 23.97 20.35
N LYS A 567 3.73 24.64 21.22
CA LYS A 567 2.55 25.40 20.81
C LYS A 567 2.99 26.77 20.28
N PRO A 568 2.56 27.18 19.07
CA PRO A 568 2.78 28.54 18.61
C PRO A 568 2.15 29.53 19.57
N ALA A 569 2.82 30.68 19.79
CA ALA A 569 2.37 31.73 20.69
C ALA A 569 0.95 32.24 20.35
N ASP A 570 0.56 32.14 19.06
CA ASP A 570 -0.66 32.73 18.50
C ASP A 570 -1.84 31.73 18.38
N ILE A 571 -1.68 30.47 18.80
CA ILE A 571 -2.78 29.47 18.72
C ILE A 571 -4.00 29.84 19.59
N ALA A 572 -3.84 30.71 20.61
CA ALA A 572 -4.95 31.10 21.47
C ALA A 572 -6.08 31.90 20.75
N GLU A 573 -5.84 32.40 19.53
CA GLU A 573 -6.78 33.27 18.80
C GLU A 573 -7.46 32.64 17.58
N VAL A 574 -7.04 31.44 17.13
CA VAL A 574 -7.67 30.76 15.99
C VAL A 574 -8.72 29.77 16.50
N LYS A 575 -9.93 30.28 16.73
CA LYS A 575 -11.13 29.46 16.95
C LYS A 575 -11.93 29.31 15.68
#